data_7b0af3f09ebe8ee67e5a1c1b6dc878bd
#
_entry.id   7b0af3f09ebe8ee67e5a1c1b6dc878bd
#
_cell.length_a   1.000
_cell.length_b   1.000
_cell.length_c   1.000
_cell.angle_alpha   90.00
_cell.angle_beta   90.00
_cell.angle_gamma   90.00
#
_symmetry.space_group_name_H-M   'P 1'
#
loop_
_entity.id
_entity.type
_entity.pdbx_description
1 polymer ?
#
loop_
_entity_poly.entity_id
_entity_poly.type
_entity_poly.pdbx_seq_one_letter_code
_entity_poly.pdbx_strand_id
1 'polypeptide(L)'
;MIKKPSKLTLNRNSRKVLSILDEGLSSSNSSLPLKKHILQNKIKLSKSRIDLKKFDNIFLIALGKSAGVMSEFASKKINFTKGLVIVPSHVKPKLKKSIFKIISAGHPLPNSSSLTAGKNLISFLNQTGKNDFVLFLISGGGSALSVLPNSISLCEKILVNELLIRSGANINEIA
;
A
#
# COMPACT_ATOMS: atom_id res chain seq x y z
N MET A 1 -4.57 -17.72 9.40
CA MET A 1 -3.68 -17.49 8.24
C MET A 1 -2.68 -18.61 8.02
N ILE A 2 -2.39 -19.40 9.02
CA ILE A 2 -1.50 -20.57 8.91
C ILE A 2 -2.21 -21.66 8.09
N LYS A 3 -1.59 -22.09 6.98
CA LYS A 3 -2.15 -23.13 6.12
C LYS A 3 -1.92 -24.52 6.78
N LYS A 4 -3.00 -25.31 6.92
CA LYS A 4 -2.98 -26.66 7.46
C LYS A 4 -2.35 -26.76 8.87
N PRO A 5 -2.85 -26.05 9.87
CA PRO A 5 -2.28 -26.07 11.24
C PRO A 5 -2.27 -27.47 11.86
N SER A 6 -3.20 -28.35 11.49
CA SER A 6 -3.25 -29.74 11.96
C SER A 6 -2.02 -30.56 11.60
N LYS A 7 -1.31 -30.23 10.51
CA LYS A 7 -0.05 -30.92 10.13
C LYS A 7 1.16 -30.45 10.94
N LEU A 8 1.04 -29.31 11.65
CA LEU A 8 2.10 -28.69 12.43
C LEU A 8 1.95 -28.94 13.93
N THR A 9 0.83 -29.57 14.36
CA THR A 9 0.54 -29.81 15.78
C THR A 9 0.93 -31.22 16.19
N LEU A 10 1.94 -31.33 17.05
CA LEU A 10 2.39 -32.58 17.66
C LEU A 10 1.69 -32.85 19.00
N ASN A 11 1.37 -31.82 19.77
CA ASN A 11 0.76 -31.90 21.10
C ASN A 11 -0.10 -30.67 21.43
N ARG A 12 -0.68 -30.66 22.65
CA ARG A 12 -1.55 -29.56 23.13
C ARG A 12 -0.83 -28.21 23.18
N ASN A 13 0.46 -28.19 23.53
CA ASN A 13 1.21 -26.95 23.66
C ASN A 13 1.52 -26.35 22.27
N SER A 14 1.91 -27.18 21.28
CA SER A 14 2.12 -26.71 19.91
C SER A 14 0.83 -26.14 19.29
N ARG A 15 -0.34 -26.69 19.61
CA ARG A 15 -1.63 -26.11 19.19
C ARG A 15 -1.87 -24.72 19.77
N LYS A 16 -1.59 -24.52 21.09
CA LYS A 16 -1.71 -23.20 21.72
C LYS A 16 -0.76 -22.18 21.08
N VAL A 17 0.50 -22.55 20.87
CA VAL A 17 1.48 -21.67 20.23
C VAL A 17 1.05 -21.29 18.81
N LEU A 18 0.61 -22.27 18.01
CA LEU A 18 0.10 -21.99 16.66
C LEU A 18 -1.15 -21.11 16.65
N SER A 19 -2.05 -21.29 17.61
CA SER A 19 -3.22 -20.45 17.78
C SER A 19 -2.85 -18.98 18.07
N ILE A 20 -1.89 -18.77 18.97
CA ILE A 20 -1.39 -17.43 19.32
C ILE A 20 -0.71 -16.78 18.11
N LEU A 21 0.13 -17.53 17.39
CA LEU A 21 0.78 -17.05 16.18
C LEU A 21 -0.21 -16.72 15.06
N ASP A 22 -1.23 -17.55 14.87
CA ASP A 22 -2.26 -17.31 13.85
C ASP A 22 -3.09 -16.06 14.17
N GLU A 23 -3.44 -15.84 15.44
CA GLU A 23 -4.13 -14.64 15.90
C GLU A 23 -3.25 -13.39 15.70
N GLY A 24 -1.98 -13.45 16.10
CA GLY A 24 -1.01 -12.37 15.86
C GLY A 24 -0.87 -12.02 14.39
N LEU A 25 -0.70 -13.02 13.51
CA LEU A 25 -0.65 -12.83 12.06
C LEU A 25 -1.96 -12.26 11.49
N SER A 26 -3.09 -12.73 12.02
CA SER A 26 -4.41 -12.25 11.59
C SER A 26 -4.62 -10.80 11.99
N SER A 27 -4.21 -10.42 13.20
CA SER A 27 -4.31 -9.06 13.73
C SER A 27 -3.38 -8.07 13.01
N SER A 28 -2.27 -8.54 12.43
CA SER A 28 -1.35 -7.72 11.62
C SER A 28 -1.87 -7.41 10.21
N ASN A 29 -3.04 -7.93 9.83
CA ASN A 29 -3.61 -7.68 8.51
C ASN A 29 -4.00 -6.20 8.34
N SER A 30 -3.33 -5.53 7.41
CA SER A 30 -3.49 -4.09 7.14
C SER A 30 -4.88 -3.67 6.65
N SER A 31 -5.76 -4.62 6.31
CA SER A 31 -7.16 -4.32 6.00
C SER A 31 -8.02 -4.14 7.26
N LEU A 32 -7.60 -4.63 8.44
CA LEU A 32 -8.40 -4.55 9.66
C LEU A 32 -8.68 -3.11 10.12
N PRO A 33 -7.68 -2.20 10.19
CA PRO A 33 -7.97 -0.81 10.49
C PRO A 33 -8.95 -0.18 9.50
N LEU A 34 -8.84 -0.52 8.22
CA LEU A 34 -9.71 0.02 7.17
C LEU A 34 -11.17 -0.38 7.34
N LYS A 35 -11.47 -1.55 7.94
CA LYS A 35 -12.85 -2.00 8.18
C LYS A 35 -13.67 -1.02 9.02
N LYS A 36 -13.02 -0.29 9.93
CA LYS A 36 -13.67 0.71 10.79
C LYS A 36 -13.93 2.02 10.06
N HIS A 37 -13.15 2.31 9.01
CA HIS A 37 -13.15 3.59 8.33
C HIS A 37 -13.78 3.56 6.93
N ILE A 38 -13.64 2.45 6.19
CA ILE A 38 -14.18 2.30 4.84
C ILE A 38 -15.47 1.49 4.90
N LEU A 39 -16.57 2.16 4.68
CA LEU A 39 -17.92 1.58 4.58
C LEU A 39 -18.34 1.54 3.10
N GLN A 40 -19.56 1.05 2.83
CA GLN A 40 -20.08 1.03 1.47
C GLN A 40 -20.25 2.46 0.93
N ASN A 41 -19.38 2.85 -0.02
CA ASN A 41 -19.30 4.20 -0.61
C ASN A 41 -19.29 5.36 0.41
N LYS A 42 -18.70 5.13 1.59
CA LYS A 42 -18.57 6.15 2.65
C LYS A 42 -17.24 5.99 3.38
N ILE A 43 -16.64 7.10 3.77
CA ILE A 43 -15.48 7.12 4.67
C ILE A 43 -15.92 7.64 6.03
N LYS A 44 -15.67 6.86 7.07
CA LYS A 44 -15.93 7.24 8.46
C LYS A 44 -14.65 7.84 9.06
N LEU A 45 -14.71 9.07 9.46
CA LEU A 45 -13.72 9.75 10.29
C LEU A 45 -14.16 9.74 11.77
N SER A 46 -13.29 10.18 12.68
CA SER A 46 -13.61 10.17 14.13
C SER A 46 -14.90 10.91 14.46
N LYS A 47 -15.12 12.09 13.89
CA LYS A 47 -16.27 12.98 14.18
C LYS A 47 -17.20 13.20 12.98
N SER A 48 -16.91 12.66 11.79
CA SER A 48 -17.68 12.91 10.58
C SER A 48 -17.72 11.71 9.65
N ARG A 49 -18.57 11.79 8.63
CA ARG A 49 -18.65 10.81 7.54
C ARG A 49 -18.64 11.54 6.22
N ILE A 50 -17.86 11.03 5.27
CA ILE A 50 -17.83 11.52 3.89
C ILE A 50 -18.66 10.55 3.07
N ASP A 51 -19.71 11.05 2.42
CA ASP A 51 -20.49 10.29 1.44
C ASP A 51 -19.83 10.48 0.08
N LEU A 52 -19.30 9.39 -0.47
CA LEU A 52 -18.56 9.42 -1.73
C LEU A 52 -19.46 9.66 -2.95
N LYS A 53 -20.77 9.47 -2.81
CA LYS A 53 -21.74 9.77 -3.87
C LYS A 53 -21.86 11.27 -4.22
N LYS A 54 -21.26 12.14 -3.40
CA LYS A 54 -21.25 13.59 -3.62
C LYS A 54 -20.15 14.06 -4.57
N PHE A 55 -19.26 13.17 -4.99
CA PHE A 55 -18.12 13.46 -5.86
C PHE A 55 -18.36 12.89 -7.26
N ASP A 56 -17.88 13.59 -8.27
CA ASP A 56 -18.01 13.20 -9.67
C ASP A 56 -17.22 11.91 -9.96
N ASN A 57 -15.99 11.85 -9.47
CA ASN A 57 -15.14 10.67 -9.58
C ASN A 57 -14.51 10.31 -8.23
N ILE A 58 -14.24 9.03 -8.08
CA ILE A 58 -13.57 8.49 -6.90
C ILE A 58 -12.30 7.76 -7.36
N PHE A 59 -11.17 8.29 -6.96
CA PHE A 59 -9.87 7.75 -7.32
C PHE A 59 -9.20 7.05 -6.13
N LEU A 60 -8.43 6.01 -6.42
CA LEU A 60 -7.58 5.33 -5.45
C LEU A 60 -6.11 5.54 -5.81
N ILE A 61 -5.32 5.96 -4.83
CA ILE A 61 -3.86 5.86 -4.87
C ILE A 61 -3.44 5.00 -3.68
N ALA A 62 -2.80 3.87 -3.97
CA ALA A 62 -2.29 3.00 -2.92
C ALA A 62 -0.78 2.75 -3.13
N LEU A 63 0.00 2.92 -2.06
CA LEU A 63 1.45 2.90 -2.10
C LEU A 63 2.01 2.18 -0.87
N GLY A 64 2.93 1.24 -1.10
CA GLY A 64 3.65 0.57 -0.02
C GLY A 64 3.50 -0.96 -0.01
N LYS A 65 4.14 -1.60 0.97
CA LYS A 65 4.16 -3.07 1.13
C LYS A 65 2.77 -3.69 1.30
N SER A 66 1.85 -2.98 1.93
CA SER A 66 0.46 -3.42 2.15
C SER A 66 -0.54 -2.85 1.16
N ALA A 67 -0.10 -2.04 0.19
CA ALA A 67 -0.99 -1.35 -0.75
C ALA A 67 -1.91 -2.32 -1.52
N GLY A 68 -1.41 -3.51 -1.89
CA GLY A 68 -2.21 -4.54 -2.55
C GLY A 68 -3.41 -4.98 -1.72
N VAL A 69 -3.17 -5.41 -0.48
CA VAL A 69 -4.22 -5.89 0.44
C VAL A 69 -5.22 -4.79 0.78
N MET A 70 -4.72 -3.58 1.03
CA MET A 70 -5.56 -2.42 1.32
C MET A 70 -6.45 -2.05 0.13
N SER A 71 -5.91 -2.07 -1.09
CA SER A 71 -6.65 -1.79 -2.33
C SER A 71 -7.71 -2.85 -2.62
N GLU A 72 -7.38 -4.12 -2.45
CA GLU A 72 -8.33 -5.23 -2.62
C GLU A 72 -9.49 -5.11 -1.63
N PHE A 73 -9.24 -4.68 -0.40
CA PHE A 73 -10.30 -4.44 0.57
C PHE A 73 -11.15 -3.23 0.18
N ALA A 74 -10.52 -2.10 -0.15
CA ALA A 74 -11.21 -0.86 -0.49
C ALA A 74 -12.09 -1.03 -1.75
N SER A 75 -11.58 -1.73 -2.77
CA SER A 75 -12.32 -1.97 -4.03
C SER A 75 -13.58 -2.82 -3.89
N LYS A 76 -13.72 -3.57 -2.78
CA LYS A 76 -14.95 -4.30 -2.45
C LYS A 76 -16.01 -3.41 -1.78
N LYS A 77 -15.63 -2.23 -1.33
CA LYS A 77 -16.48 -1.33 -0.56
C LYS A 77 -16.79 -0.03 -1.29
N ILE A 78 -15.91 0.39 -2.18
CA ILE A 78 -15.99 1.66 -2.90
C ILE A 78 -15.92 1.39 -4.40
N ASN A 79 -16.81 2.03 -5.15
CA ASN A 79 -16.79 2.00 -6.60
C ASN A 79 -15.82 3.08 -7.10
N PHE A 80 -14.59 2.69 -7.36
CA PHE A 80 -13.58 3.59 -7.91
C PHE A 80 -13.74 3.80 -9.41
N THR A 81 -13.60 5.04 -9.85
CA THR A 81 -13.53 5.40 -11.28
C THR A 81 -12.21 4.92 -11.88
N LYS A 82 -11.09 5.20 -11.21
CA LYS A 82 -9.74 4.73 -11.57
C LYS A 82 -8.88 4.59 -10.32
N GLY A 83 -7.78 3.84 -10.41
CA GLY A 83 -6.81 3.74 -9.34
C GLY A 83 -5.40 3.44 -9.80
N LEU A 84 -4.43 3.92 -9.02
CA LEU A 84 -3.01 3.62 -9.16
C LEU A 84 -2.53 2.88 -7.91
N VAL A 85 -1.99 1.68 -8.10
CA VAL A 85 -1.52 0.82 -7.00
C VAL A 85 -0.05 0.49 -7.21
N ILE A 86 0.80 0.92 -6.30
CA ILE A 86 2.25 0.76 -6.37
C ILE A 86 2.68 -0.21 -5.27
N VAL A 87 3.25 -1.34 -5.66
CA VAL A 87 3.57 -2.46 -4.77
C VAL A 87 4.98 -3.00 -5.02
N PRO A 88 5.58 -3.70 -4.06
CA PRO A 88 6.81 -4.47 -4.31
C PRO A 88 6.62 -5.52 -5.41
N SER A 89 7.67 -5.87 -6.13
CA SER A 89 7.63 -6.75 -7.30
C SER A 89 7.04 -8.15 -7.04
N HIS A 90 7.19 -8.66 -5.82
CA HIS A 90 6.63 -9.96 -5.40
C HIS A 90 5.13 -9.92 -5.05
N VAL A 91 4.53 -8.73 -4.93
CA VAL A 91 3.11 -8.56 -4.59
C VAL A 91 2.26 -8.50 -5.87
N LYS A 92 1.24 -9.34 -5.96
CA LYS A 92 0.33 -9.43 -7.12
C LYS A 92 -1.12 -9.23 -6.66
N PRO A 93 -1.60 -8.00 -6.51
CA PRO A 93 -2.96 -7.74 -6.05
C PRO A 93 -4.00 -8.19 -7.08
N LYS A 94 -5.12 -8.74 -6.58
CA LYS A 94 -6.25 -9.19 -7.38
C LYS A 94 -7.25 -8.05 -7.60
N LEU A 95 -6.94 -7.18 -8.54
CA LEU A 95 -7.74 -6.00 -8.89
C LEU A 95 -8.17 -6.01 -10.35
N LYS A 96 -9.30 -5.37 -10.68
CA LYS A 96 -9.75 -5.20 -12.07
C LYS A 96 -8.78 -4.31 -12.84
N LYS A 97 -8.07 -4.87 -13.83
CA LYS A 97 -7.08 -4.14 -14.64
C LYS A 97 -7.67 -3.00 -15.47
N SER A 98 -8.96 -3.04 -15.79
CA SER A 98 -9.68 -1.96 -16.49
C SER A 98 -9.85 -0.69 -15.63
N ILE A 99 -9.78 -0.83 -14.31
CA ILE A 99 -9.94 0.28 -13.36
C ILE A 99 -8.59 0.66 -12.73
N PHE A 100 -7.78 -0.36 -12.38
CA PHE A 100 -6.56 -0.18 -11.59
C PHE A 100 -5.30 -0.42 -12.41
N LYS A 101 -4.46 0.62 -12.50
CA LYS A 101 -3.08 0.49 -12.97
C LYS A 101 -2.21 0.01 -11.81
N ILE A 102 -1.57 -1.14 -11.96
CA ILE A 102 -0.66 -1.71 -10.95
C ILE A 102 0.77 -1.54 -11.43
N ILE A 103 1.61 -0.94 -10.60
CA ILE A 103 3.05 -0.80 -10.86
C ILE A 103 3.80 -1.60 -9.81
N SER A 104 4.61 -2.55 -10.27
CA SER A 104 5.53 -3.31 -9.43
C SER A 104 6.90 -2.61 -9.43
N ALA A 105 7.35 -2.18 -8.26
CA ALA A 105 8.54 -1.34 -8.10
C ALA A 105 9.58 -1.95 -7.15
N GLY A 106 10.79 -1.36 -7.12
CA GLY A 106 11.90 -1.82 -6.30
C GLY A 106 11.71 -1.54 -4.82
N HIS A 107 12.08 -2.52 -3.99
CA HIS A 107 12.11 -2.40 -2.54
C HIS A 107 13.05 -3.47 -1.94
N PRO A 108 13.97 -3.15 -1.02
CA PRO A 108 14.13 -1.89 -0.28
C PRO A 108 14.79 -0.75 -1.08
N LEU A 109 15.54 -1.07 -2.12
CA LEU A 109 16.17 -0.06 -2.98
C LEU A 109 15.26 0.29 -4.18
N PRO A 110 15.15 1.57 -4.54
CA PRO A 110 14.40 1.98 -5.72
C PRO A 110 15.08 1.50 -7.00
N ASN A 111 14.29 1.39 -8.09
CA ASN A 111 14.76 1.04 -9.42
C ASN A 111 14.05 1.88 -10.49
N SER A 112 14.29 1.60 -11.78
CA SER A 112 13.63 2.29 -12.88
C SER A 112 12.10 2.25 -12.81
N SER A 113 11.52 1.15 -12.32
CA SER A 113 10.07 1.05 -12.10
C SER A 113 9.59 1.96 -10.97
N SER A 114 10.43 2.21 -9.96
CA SER A 114 10.14 3.18 -8.87
C SER A 114 10.09 4.61 -9.42
N LEU A 115 10.99 4.96 -10.33
CA LEU A 115 10.97 6.26 -11.03
C LEU A 115 9.72 6.39 -11.91
N THR A 116 9.39 5.33 -12.65
CA THR A 116 8.16 5.25 -13.45
C THR A 116 6.92 5.40 -12.57
N ALA A 117 6.91 4.79 -11.38
CA ALA A 117 5.82 4.93 -10.42
C ALA A 117 5.65 6.37 -9.94
N GLY A 118 6.74 7.07 -9.61
CA GLY A 118 6.70 8.48 -9.23
C GLY A 118 6.13 9.38 -10.33
N LYS A 119 6.60 9.22 -11.57
CA LYS A 119 6.07 9.94 -12.74
C LYS A 119 4.58 9.67 -12.94
N ASN A 120 4.16 8.41 -12.84
CA ASN A 120 2.75 8.03 -12.99
C ASN A 120 1.87 8.59 -11.87
N LEU A 121 2.40 8.69 -10.64
CA LEU A 121 1.68 9.27 -9.51
C LEU A 121 1.34 10.74 -9.77
N ILE A 122 2.32 11.53 -10.20
CA ILE A 122 2.09 12.94 -10.55
C ILE A 122 1.13 13.06 -11.73
N SER A 123 1.36 12.30 -12.81
CA SER A 123 0.48 12.31 -13.99
C SER A 123 -0.95 11.89 -13.65
N PHE A 124 -1.14 10.96 -12.71
CA PHE A 124 -2.46 10.54 -12.26
C PHE A 124 -3.17 11.65 -11.48
N LEU A 125 -2.46 12.32 -10.57
CA LEU A 125 -3.01 13.42 -9.78
C LEU A 125 -3.39 14.63 -10.64
N ASN A 126 -2.61 14.93 -11.67
CA ASN A 126 -2.91 16.02 -12.60
C ASN A 126 -4.21 15.82 -13.41
N GLN A 127 -4.80 14.62 -13.39
CA GLN A 127 -6.07 14.30 -14.03
C GLN A 127 -7.27 14.52 -13.10
N THR A 128 -7.03 14.82 -11.81
CA THR A 128 -8.12 15.00 -10.82
C THR A 128 -8.57 16.46 -10.76
N GLY A 129 -9.87 16.66 -10.58
CA GLY A 129 -10.50 17.97 -10.50
C GLY A 129 -11.01 18.31 -9.08
N LYS A 130 -11.60 19.49 -8.94
CA LYS A 130 -12.10 20.00 -7.65
C LYS A 130 -13.23 19.17 -7.05
N ASN A 131 -14.02 18.52 -7.88
CA ASN A 131 -15.17 17.72 -7.46
C ASN A 131 -14.85 16.23 -7.34
N ASP A 132 -13.58 15.85 -7.50
CA ASP A 132 -13.15 14.48 -7.38
C ASP A 132 -12.69 14.16 -5.94
N PHE A 133 -12.84 12.92 -5.55
CA PHE A 133 -12.33 12.40 -4.28
C PHE A 133 -11.16 11.46 -4.53
N VAL A 134 -10.03 11.72 -3.89
CA VAL A 134 -8.84 10.86 -3.96
C VAL A 134 -8.62 10.19 -2.62
N LEU A 135 -8.72 8.87 -2.57
CA LEU A 135 -8.37 8.08 -1.40
C LEU A 135 -6.91 7.63 -1.49
N PHE A 136 -6.10 8.10 -0.54
CA PHE A 136 -4.73 7.62 -0.38
C PHE A 136 -4.67 6.51 0.66
N LEU A 137 -4.10 5.35 0.30
CA LEU A 137 -3.79 4.24 1.18
C LEU A 137 -2.26 4.04 1.20
N ILE A 138 -1.62 4.54 2.25
CA ILE A 138 -0.15 4.53 2.35
C ILE A 138 0.29 3.54 3.43
N SER A 139 1.31 2.76 3.14
CA SER A 139 1.99 1.88 4.08
C SER A 139 3.52 1.96 3.93
N GLY A 140 4.26 1.31 4.83
CA GLY A 140 5.72 1.34 4.80
C GLY A 140 6.32 0.90 3.45
N GLY A 141 7.48 1.46 3.11
CA GLY A 141 8.22 1.19 1.87
C GLY A 141 7.92 2.17 0.73
N GLY A 142 7.07 3.17 0.94
CA GLY A 142 6.67 4.12 -0.10
C GLY A 142 7.82 4.88 -0.73
N SER A 143 8.77 5.34 0.06
CA SER A 143 9.96 6.10 -0.38
C SER A 143 10.90 5.34 -1.33
N ALA A 144 10.88 4.00 -1.30
CA ALA A 144 11.61 3.19 -2.28
C ALA A 144 10.75 2.84 -3.50
N LEU A 145 9.46 2.58 -3.28
CA LEU A 145 8.54 2.14 -4.33
C LEU A 145 8.12 3.25 -5.30
N SER A 146 8.18 4.50 -4.87
CA SER A 146 7.84 5.65 -5.73
C SER A 146 8.81 6.77 -5.46
N VAL A 147 9.69 7.03 -6.39
CA VAL A 147 10.72 8.09 -6.31
C VAL A 147 10.61 9.04 -7.48
N LEU A 148 10.87 10.30 -7.21
CA LEU A 148 11.03 11.31 -8.24
C LEU A 148 12.15 12.26 -7.79
N PRO A 149 13.42 11.87 -7.92
CA PRO A 149 14.55 12.69 -7.51
C PRO A 149 14.54 14.00 -8.29
N ASN A 150 14.84 15.08 -7.60
CA ASN A 150 15.03 16.40 -8.19
C ASN A 150 16.52 16.74 -8.12
N SER A 151 17.08 17.19 -9.25
CA SER A 151 18.49 17.60 -9.40
C SER A 151 19.55 16.50 -9.20
N ILE A 152 19.14 15.25 -8.99
CA ILE A 152 20.02 14.09 -8.96
C ILE A 152 19.46 12.94 -9.80
N SER A 153 20.32 12.07 -10.28
CA SER A 153 19.93 10.87 -10.99
C SER A 153 19.37 9.78 -10.06
N LEU A 154 18.69 8.79 -10.65
CA LEU A 154 18.26 7.61 -9.90
C LEU A 154 19.45 6.84 -9.31
N CYS A 155 20.56 6.75 -10.04
CA CYS A 155 21.78 6.07 -9.59
C CYS A 155 22.37 6.75 -8.35
N GLU A 156 22.48 8.08 -8.36
CA GLU A 156 22.93 8.84 -7.19
C GLU A 156 21.99 8.67 -5.99
N LYS A 157 20.66 8.71 -6.22
CA LYS A 157 19.69 8.44 -5.16
C LYS A 157 19.85 7.03 -4.55
N ILE A 158 20.11 6.01 -5.37
CA ILE A 158 20.36 4.64 -4.90
C ILE A 158 21.64 4.61 -4.08
N LEU A 159 22.73 5.19 -4.59
CA LEU A 159 24.01 5.24 -3.91
C LEU A 159 23.90 5.90 -2.53
N VAL A 160 23.24 7.06 -2.45
CA VAL A 160 23.02 7.76 -1.17
C VAL A 160 22.24 6.87 -0.20
N ASN A 161 21.18 6.21 -0.64
CA ASN A 161 20.41 5.29 0.20
C ASN A 161 21.27 4.13 0.73
N GLU A 162 22.12 3.53 -0.13
CA GLU A 162 23.02 2.44 0.26
C GLU A 162 24.06 2.92 1.29
N LEU A 163 24.66 4.09 1.08
CA LEU A 163 25.63 4.66 2.01
C LEU A 163 25.00 4.95 3.38
N LEU A 164 23.79 5.53 3.42
CA LEU A 164 23.07 5.80 4.65
C LEU A 164 22.70 4.50 5.40
N ILE A 165 22.25 3.49 4.71
CA ILE A 165 21.96 2.17 5.31
C ILE A 165 23.24 1.56 5.89
N ARG A 166 24.36 1.60 5.15
CA ARG A 166 25.66 1.03 5.58
C ARG A 166 26.30 1.81 6.74
N SER A 167 26.04 3.11 6.84
CA SER A 167 26.55 3.94 7.94
C SER A 167 25.88 3.63 9.29
N GLY A 168 24.80 2.86 9.30
CA GLY A 168 24.01 2.59 10.49
C GLY A 168 23.10 3.76 10.90
N ALA A 169 22.87 4.70 9.99
CA ALA A 169 21.98 5.85 10.20
C ALA A 169 20.57 5.37 10.59
N ASN A 170 20.00 6.03 11.59
CA ASN A 170 18.64 5.73 12.04
C ASN A 170 17.60 6.30 11.06
N ILE A 171 16.34 5.93 11.24
CA ILE A 171 15.26 6.28 10.29
C ILE A 171 15.06 7.80 10.16
N ASN A 172 15.30 8.58 11.22
CA ASN A 172 15.16 10.04 11.17
C ASN A 172 16.31 10.72 10.42
N GLU A 173 17.48 10.07 10.36
CA GLU A 173 18.64 10.54 9.60
C GLU A 173 18.55 10.18 8.12
N ILE A 174 17.78 9.12 7.78
CA ILE A 174 17.57 8.64 6.40
C ILE A 174 16.39 9.37 5.72
N ALA A 175 15.41 9.79 6.50
CA ALA A 175 14.17 10.44 5.99
C ALA A 175 14.40 11.91 5.68
#